data_9f5bf0f450a1a7944b9f55fe44a24e2a
#
_entry.id   9f5bf0f450a1a7944b9f55fe44a24e2a
#
_cell.length_a   1.000
_cell.length_b   1.000
_cell.length_c   1.000
_cell.angle_alpha   90.00
_cell.angle_beta   90.00
_cell.angle_gamma   90.00
#
_symmetry.space_group_name_H-M   'P 1'
#
loop_
_entity.id
_entity.type
_entity.pdbx_description
1 polymer ?
#
loop_
_entity_poly.entity_id
_entity_poly.type
_entity_poly.pdbx_seq_one_letter_code
_entity_poly.pdbx_strand_id
1 'polypeptide(L)'
;MAKRTQAYQNATESYWSAQQQEVKPSCIFVPSVDTDVSVLVLLAQLTQCPFAAKSGGHAAFAGASSSSGGITILFRDLNEVSLNENKSIASVGPGNKWGQVYKALEPHGLGVIGGRLSDIGVGGLTTGGGISYYSNEYGWALDNVESFEIVSAINGEILRASQTQHPDLYWALRGGGNNLGLVTKFNLYTIPSSLLRGTTRVYSEEQFPHVLDAFTDIARKASLDKNAQQYVVFAHAGGMNIASAELTYTKNVSDPPIFRKYRSIPALSDTTRTRTLAGYCSEIGAQDRNGQRQVFWNRTFKLKDEFVHWVVQHFLEMVSHVVGVPGALPMLVFQAITEPMLEKMSSAGGNALGLDTSSGPILIIHVLSKWNNISDDDTIYRFVDEFFAAIATEAETRGASNDFIYMNYASHFQDVISSYGTDNKARLQDIAFKYDPLGIYQNLQPGYFKLKGAPSQGKGKT
;
A
#
# COMPACT_ATOMS: atom_id res chain seq x y z
N MET A 1 -0.24 26.19 -9.24
CA MET A 1 -1.64 26.58 -8.92
C MET A 1 -1.65 27.44 -7.68
N ALA A 2 -2.20 28.63 -7.75
CA ALA A 2 -2.29 29.55 -6.60
C ALA A 2 -3.57 29.26 -5.77
N LYS A 3 -3.51 29.54 -4.45
CA LYS A 3 -4.70 29.52 -3.58
C LYS A 3 -5.85 30.30 -4.21
N ARG A 4 -7.10 29.88 -3.96
CA ARG A 4 -8.36 30.50 -4.48
C ARG A 4 -8.66 30.23 -5.95
N THR A 5 -7.86 29.45 -6.69
CA THR A 5 -8.24 28.99 -8.03
C THR A 5 -9.03 27.68 -7.97
N GLN A 6 -9.93 27.45 -8.92
CA GLN A 6 -10.68 26.19 -9.03
C GLN A 6 -9.72 24.99 -9.18
N ALA A 7 -8.63 25.17 -9.93
CA ALA A 7 -7.61 24.13 -10.11
C ALA A 7 -6.94 23.74 -8.79
N TYR A 8 -6.68 24.70 -7.91
CA TYR A 8 -6.15 24.43 -6.56
C TYR A 8 -7.16 23.66 -5.71
N GLN A 9 -8.44 24.08 -5.71
CA GLN A 9 -9.51 23.40 -4.97
C GLN A 9 -9.66 21.95 -5.43
N ASN A 10 -9.80 21.73 -6.74
CA ASN A 10 -9.89 20.38 -7.30
C ASN A 10 -8.71 19.49 -6.90
N ALA A 11 -7.49 20.03 -6.90
CA ALA A 11 -6.29 19.28 -6.54
C ALA A 11 -6.25 18.93 -5.03
N THR A 12 -6.70 19.85 -4.15
CA THR A 12 -6.77 19.60 -2.71
C THR A 12 -7.93 18.69 -2.31
N GLU A 13 -9.01 18.66 -3.04
CA GLU A 13 -10.16 17.79 -2.80
C GLU A 13 -10.00 16.38 -3.40
N SER A 14 -8.99 16.17 -4.26
CA SER A 14 -8.75 14.88 -4.94
C SER A 14 -7.95 13.86 -4.13
N TYR A 15 -7.75 14.08 -2.83
CA TYR A 15 -7.17 13.08 -1.94
C TYR A 15 -8.22 12.05 -1.49
N TRP A 16 -7.75 10.85 -1.20
CA TRP A 16 -8.62 9.78 -0.72
C TRP A 16 -9.20 10.08 0.67
N SER A 17 -8.35 10.47 1.63
CA SER A 17 -8.79 10.76 3.00
C SER A 17 -9.10 12.25 3.21
N ALA A 18 -10.12 12.54 4.02
CA ALA A 18 -10.46 13.88 4.45
C ALA A 18 -9.29 14.57 5.18
N GLN A 19 -8.53 13.82 5.98
CA GLN A 19 -7.37 14.34 6.70
C GLN A 19 -6.32 14.94 5.76
N GLN A 20 -6.10 14.35 4.57
CA GLN A 20 -5.21 14.96 3.58
C GLN A 20 -5.85 16.15 2.85
N GLN A 21 -7.16 16.14 2.61
CA GLN A 21 -7.89 17.26 2.00
C GLN A 21 -7.89 18.52 2.90
N GLU A 22 -7.81 18.33 4.22
CA GLU A 22 -7.74 19.42 5.20
C GLU A 22 -6.39 20.16 5.18
N VAL A 23 -5.31 19.53 4.71
CA VAL A 23 -3.98 20.16 4.60
C VAL A 23 -3.96 21.14 3.43
N LYS A 24 -3.61 22.40 3.72
CA LYS A 24 -3.63 23.48 2.71
C LYS A 24 -2.20 23.95 2.39
N PRO A 25 -1.62 23.51 1.26
CA PRO A 25 -0.32 24.00 0.78
C PRO A 25 -0.39 25.50 0.41
N SER A 26 0.76 26.18 0.45
CA SER A 26 0.87 27.57 -0.04
C SER A 26 0.63 27.67 -1.54
N CYS A 27 1.14 26.68 -2.29
CA CYS A 27 0.85 26.52 -3.72
C CYS A 27 0.97 25.04 -4.12
N ILE A 28 0.44 24.73 -5.30
CA ILE A 28 0.60 23.42 -5.93
C ILE A 28 1.41 23.60 -7.20
N PHE A 29 2.53 22.91 -7.28
CA PHE A 29 3.39 22.83 -8.46
C PHE A 29 3.04 21.57 -9.25
N VAL A 30 2.89 21.69 -10.56
CA VAL A 30 2.57 20.56 -11.45
C VAL A 30 3.68 20.46 -12.49
N PRO A 31 4.67 19.57 -12.30
CA PRO A 31 5.74 19.37 -13.25
C PRO A 31 5.19 18.72 -14.54
N SER A 32 5.71 19.16 -15.69
CA SER A 32 5.41 18.61 -17.01
C SER A 32 6.50 17.68 -17.52
N VAL A 33 7.73 17.87 -17.02
CA VAL A 33 8.91 17.07 -17.33
C VAL A 33 9.70 16.82 -16.05
N ASP A 34 10.58 15.86 -16.06
CA ASP A 34 11.42 15.45 -14.93
C ASP A 34 12.37 16.59 -14.47
N THR A 35 12.89 17.40 -15.40
CA THR A 35 13.73 18.57 -15.09
C THR A 35 12.99 19.64 -14.30
N ASP A 36 11.66 19.77 -14.44
CA ASP A 36 10.85 20.66 -13.59
C ASP A 36 10.95 20.24 -12.11
N VAL A 37 10.98 18.94 -11.86
CA VAL A 37 11.14 18.38 -10.51
C VAL A 37 12.53 18.69 -9.96
N SER A 38 13.59 18.58 -10.79
CA SER A 38 14.96 18.95 -10.44
C SER A 38 15.07 20.42 -10.02
N VAL A 39 14.51 21.32 -10.82
CA VAL A 39 14.49 22.76 -10.52
C VAL A 39 13.78 23.03 -9.19
N LEU A 40 12.64 22.38 -8.95
CA LEU A 40 11.90 22.56 -7.70
C LEU A 40 12.69 22.08 -6.48
N VAL A 41 13.35 20.92 -6.56
CA VAL A 41 14.17 20.38 -5.45
C VAL A 41 15.30 21.36 -5.11
N LEU A 42 16.01 21.89 -6.12
CA LEU A 42 17.07 22.89 -5.92
C LEU A 42 16.53 24.20 -5.33
N LEU A 43 15.37 24.69 -5.79
CA LEU A 43 14.73 25.87 -5.23
C LEU A 43 14.28 25.63 -3.78
N ALA A 44 13.71 24.47 -3.48
CA ALA A 44 13.33 24.10 -2.11
C ALA A 44 14.55 24.05 -1.18
N GLN A 45 15.67 23.50 -1.65
CA GLN A 45 16.94 23.48 -0.94
C GLN A 45 17.47 24.90 -0.69
N LEU A 46 17.50 25.75 -1.72
CA LEU A 46 18.00 27.12 -1.62
C LEU A 46 17.14 27.99 -0.68
N THR A 47 15.82 27.82 -0.74
CA THR A 47 14.86 28.63 0.04
C THR A 47 14.45 28.01 1.36
N GLN A 48 14.88 26.78 1.63
CA GLN A 48 14.45 25.96 2.79
C GLN A 48 12.92 25.78 2.85
N CYS A 49 12.26 25.77 1.67
CA CYS A 49 10.81 25.66 1.59
C CYS A 49 10.36 24.21 1.74
N PRO A 50 9.50 23.88 2.71
CA PRO A 50 8.95 22.55 2.85
C PRO A 50 8.11 22.16 1.62
N PHE A 51 8.16 20.87 1.27
CA PHE A 51 7.36 20.33 0.17
C PHE A 51 6.82 18.95 0.47
N ALA A 52 5.87 18.50 -0.33
CA ALA A 52 5.38 17.13 -0.35
C ALA A 52 5.12 16.72 -1.81
N ALA A 53 5.19 15.43 -2.10
CA ALA A 53 4.95 14.88 -3.43
C ALA A 53 3.67 14.05 -3.44
N LYS A 54 2.77 14.35 -4.38
CA LYS A 54 1.50 13.64 -4.59
C LYS A 54 1.53 12.88 -5.91
N SER A 55 1.53 11.55 -5.83
CA SER A 55 1.17 10.63 -6.90
C SER A 55 -0.37 10.44 -6.89
N GLY A 56 -0.91 9.35 -6.33
CA GLY A 56 -2.35 9.14 -6.19
C GLY A 56 -3.02 9.84 -5.01
N GLY A 57 -2.27 10.17 -3.94
CA GLY A 57 -2.83 10.78 -2.73
C GLY A 57 -3.71 9.85 -1.90
N HIS A 58 -3.37 8.56 -1.81
CA HIS A 58 -4.17 7.50 -1.19
C HIS A 58 -3.73 7.15 0.26
N ALA A 59 -2.99 8.02 0.95
CA ALA A 59 -2.67 7.81 2.36
C ALA A 59 -3.83 8.22 3.28
N ALA A 60 -3.91 7.56 4.44
CA ALA A 60 -5.01 7.74 5.40
C ALA A 60 -4.83 8.94 6.35
N PHE A 61 -3.67 9.61 6.36
CA PHE A 61 -3.36 10.63 7.36
C PHE A 61 -2.86 11.94 6.73
N ALA A 62 -3.03 13.02 7.46
CA ALA A 62 -2.65 14.38 7.07
C ALA A 62 -1.14 14.50 6.84
N GLY A 63 -0.74 15.28 5.83
CA GLY A 63 0.66 15.59 5.57
C GLY A 63 1.44 14.51 4.83
N ALA A 64 0.89 13.31 4.61
CA ALA A 64 1.59 12.23 3.94
C ALA A 64 2.07 12.60 2.52
N SER A 65 1.24 13.29 1.75
CA SER A 65 1.56 13.75 0.39
C SER A 65 1.06 15.18 0.12
N SER A 66 0.84 15.96 1.18
CA SER A 66 0.43 17.37 1.15
C SER A 66 1.26 18.15 2.17
N SER A 67 1.71 19.38 1.81
CA SER A 67 2.57 20.20 2.68
C SER A 67 1.80 21.38 3.24
N SER A 68 1.62 21.42 4.56
CA SER A 68 1.01 22.60 5.22
C SER A 68 1.95 23.81 5.12
N GLY A 69 1.48 24.88 4.48
CA GLY A 69 2.28 26.10 4.31
C GLY A 69 3.45 26.03 3.31
N GLY A 70 3.77 24.82 2.81
CA GLY A 70 4.80 24.58 1.80
C GLY A 70 4.26 24.38 0.39
N ILE A 71 5.00 23.68 -0.45
CA ILE A 71 4.66 23.35 -1.84
C ILE A 71 4.19 21.89 -1.93
N THR A 72 3.03 21.64 -2.54
CA THR A 72 2.67 20.29 -2.96
C THR A 72 3.04 20.09 -4.43
N ILE A 73 3.92 19.12 -4.71
CA ILE A 73 4.26 18.68 -6.06
C ILE A 73 3.19 17.68 -6.49
N LEU A 74 2.36 18.03 -7.45
CA LEU A 74 1.34 17.15 -8.00
C LEU A 74 1.85 16.56 -9.32
N PHE A 75 2.20 15.28 -9.32
CA PHE A 75 2.78 14.60 -10.49
C PHE A 75 1.80 14.33 -11.63
N ARG A 76 0.57 14.81 -11.56
CA ARG A 76 -0.53 14.52 -12.49
C ARG A 76 -0.12 14.49 -13.96
N ASP A 77 0.72 15.43 -14.40
CA ASP A 77 1.09 15.60 -15.81
C ASP A 77 2.36 14.80 -16.19
N LEU A 78 3.05 14.19 -15.23
CA LEU A 78 4.06 13.15 -15.44
C LEU A 78 3.40 11.76 -15.47
N ASN A 79 2.54 11.51 -16.46
CA ASN A 79 1.65 10.34 -16.53
C ASN A 79 1.84 9.51 -17.80
N GLU A 80 2.95 9.62 -18.46
CA GLU A 80 3.26 8.78 -19.61
C GLU A 80 3.31 7.30 -19.23
N VAL A 81 2.81 6.43 -20.13
CA VAL A 81 2.99 5.00 -20.09
C VAL A 81 3.47 4.57 -21.47
N SER A 82 4.71 4.12 -21.57
CA SER A 82 5.33 3.70 -22.83
C SER A 82 6.00 2.34 -22.68
N LEU A 83 6.09 1.59 -23.80
CA LEU A 83 6.74 0.29 -23.87
C LEU A 83 8.07 0.42 -24.62
N ASN A 84 9.10 -0.31 -24.19
CA ASN A 84 10.31 -0.47 -24.96
C ASN A 84 10.05 -1.33 -26.23
N GLU A 85 11.02 -1.39 -27.16
CA GLU A 85 10.86 -2.05 -28.47
C GLU A 85 10.38 -3.51 -28.39
N ASN A 86 10.95 -4.29 -27.47
CA ASN A 86 10.58 -5.70 -27.29
C ASN A 86 9.41 -5.89 -26.31
N LYS A 87 8.82 -4.80 -25.82
CA LYS A 87 7.68 -4.77 -24.90
C LYS A 87 7.91 -5.51 -23.57
N SER A 88 9.16 -5.69 -23.15
CA SER A 88 9.52 -6.35 -21.89
C SER A 88 9.51 -5.39 -20.69
N ILE A 89 9.55 -4.07 -20.96
CA ILE A 89 9.56 -3.01 -19.93
C ILE A 89 8.50 -1.98 -20.29
N ALA A 90 7.71 -1.60 -19.28
CA ALA A 90 6.83 -0.46 -19.30
C ALA A 90 7.44 0.68 -18.49
N SER A 91 7.68 1.83 -19.12
CA SER A 91 8.06 3.07 -18.45
C SER A 91 6.81 3.81 -18.02
N VAL A 92 6.70 4.09 -16.73
CA VAL A 92 5.48 4.63 -16.10
C VAL A 92 5.81 5.86 -15.26
N GLY A 93 5.19 6.98 -15.56
CA GLY A 93 5.32 8.21 -14.78
C GLY A 93 4.58 8.14 -13.44
N PRO A 94 5.09 8.84 -12.38
CA PRO A 94 4.52 8.82 -11.03
C PRO A 94 3.12 9.44 -10.94
N GLY A 95 2.69 10.20 -11.95
CA GLY A 95 1.36 10.80 -12.03
C GLY A 95 0.24 9.82 -12.34
N ASN A 96 0.58 8.61 -12.75
CA ASN A 96 -0.39 7.56 -13.05
C ASN A 96 -1.02 6.98 -11.78
N LYS A 97 -2.28 6.58 -11.95
CA LYS A 97 -2.98 5.61 -11.10
C LYS A 97 -2.96 4.24 -11.78
N TRP A 98 -3.02 3.15 -11.02
CA TRP A 98 -2.89 1.79 -11.55
C TRP A 98 -3.93 1.44 -12.61
N GLY A 99 -5.17 1.93 -12.48
CA GLY A 99 -6.20 1.75 -13.52
C GLY A 99 -5.82 2.35 -14.88
N GLN A 100 -5.08 3.46 -14.90
CA GLN A 100 -4.57 4.08 -16.14
C GLN A 100 -3.47 3.23 -16.77
N VAL A 101 -2.52 2.74 -15.94
CA VAL A 101 -1.43 1.87 -16.41
C VAL A 101 -1.97 0.59 -17.03
N TYR A 102 -2.90 -0.08 -16.34
CA TYR A 102 -3.49 -1.33 -16.84
C TYR A 102 -4.26 -1.12 -18.15
N LYS A 103 -5.04 -0.04 -18.25
CA LYS A 103 -5.75 0.32 -19.49
C LYS A 103 -4.81 0.61 -20.66
N ALA A 104 -3.66 1.24 -20.40
CA ALA A 104 -2.67 1.53 -21.43
C ALA A 104 -1.97 0.25 -21.95
N LEU A 105 -1.78 -0.75 -21.08
CA LEU A 105 -1.09 -2.01 -21.44
C LEU A 105 -2.03 -3.09 -21.99
N GLU A 106 -3.32 -3.05 -21.66
CA GLU A 106 -4.34 -4.03 -22.06
C GLU A 106 -4.41 -4.28 -23.57
N PRO A 107 -4.37 -3.25 -24.47
CA PRO A 107 -4.37 -3.48 -25.91
C PRO A 107 -3.18 -4.27 -26.44
N HIS A 108 -2.10 -4.37 -25.65
CA HIS A 108 -0.89 -5.14 -25.97
C HIS A 108 -0.92 -6.56 -25.40
N GLY A 109 -1.98 -6.95 -24.69
CA GLY A 109 -2.04 -8.22 -23.95
C GLY A 109 -1.06 -8.29 -22.77
N LEU A 110 -0.66 -7.13 -22.24
CA LEU A 110 0.34 -6.98 -21.20
C LEU A 110 -0.25 -6.36 -19.93
N GLY A 111 0.41 -6.62 -18.82
CA GLY A 111 0.25 -5.97 -17.54
C GLY A 111 1.59 -5.75 -16.86
N VAL A 112 1.55 -5.18 -15.67
CA VAL A 112 2.68 -5.04 -14.76
C VAL A 112 2.22 -5.39 -13.36
N ILE A 113 3.15 -5.69 -12.46
CA ILE A 113 2.81 -5.93 -11.06
C ILE A 113 2.58 -4.61 -10.35
N GLY A 114 1.37 -4.41 -9.84
CA GLY A 114 0.95 -3.14 -9.24
C GLY A 114 -0.31 -3.26 -8.38
N GLY A 115 -0.92 -2.13 -8.07
CA GLY A 115 -2.06 -2.05 -7.13
C GLY A 115 -3.32 -2.77 -7.58
N ARG A 116 -4.14 -3.16 -6.63
CA ARG A 116 -5.40 -3.91 -6.84
C ARG A 116 -6.62 -3.00 -7.05
N LEU A 117 -6.51 -1.71 -6.73
CA LEU A 117 -7.55 -0.71 -6.93
C LEU A 117 -7.10 0.31 -7.98
N SER A 118 -8.04 0.73 -8.86
CA SER A 118 -7.76 1.64 -9.97
C SER A 118 -7.24 3.02 -9.55
N ASP A 119 -7.65 3.51 -8.38
CA ASP A 119 -7.39 4.87 -7.93
C ASP A 119 -6.10 5.05 -7.12
N ILE A 120 -5.40 3.97 -6.81
CA ILE A 120 -4.11 4.02 -6.10
C ILE A 120 -3.01 4.50 -7.05
N GLY A 121 -2.18 5.46 -6.59
CA GLY A 121 -1.05 5.98 -7.35
C GLY A 121 0.13 5.02 -7.44
N VAL A 122 0.85 5.10 -8.56
CA VAL A 122 2.03 4.25 -8.81
C VAL A 122 3.16 4.53 -7.83
N GLY A 123 3.43 5.82 -7.54
CA GLY A 123 4.63 6.23 -6.77
C GLY A 123 4.68 5.63 -5.38
N GLY A 124 3.73 6.01 -4.50
CA GLY A 124 3.74 5.58 -3.11
C GLY A 124 3.58 4.06 -2.95
N LEU A 125 2.71 3.44 -3.76
CA LEU A 125 2.51 1.99 -3.70
C LEU A 125 3.81 1.24 -3.99
N THR A 126 4.52 1.59 -5.06
CA THR A 126 5.72 0.86 -5.51
C THR A 126 6.91 1.07 -4.58
N THR A 127 7.13 2.30 -4.08
CA THR A 127 8.25 2.57 -3.17
C THR A 127 8.05 2.00 -1.76
N GLY A 128 6.80 1.72 -1.36
CA GLY A 128 6.48 1.11 -0.07
C GLY A 128 6.22 -0.41 -0.11
N GLY A 129 6.18 -1.01 -1.32
CA GLY A 129 5.91 -2.45 -1.47
C GLY A 129 5.06 -2.79 -2.68
N GLY A 130 3.74 -2.85 -2.51
CA GLY A 130 2.77 -3.04 -3.57
C GLY A 130 2.32 -4.49 -3.77
N ILE A 131 1.34 -4.93 -2.99
CA ILE A 131 0.70 -6.25 -3.15
C ILE A 131 -0.23 -6.23 -4.37
N SER A 132 -0.09 -7.21 -5.25
CA SER A 132 -0.84 -7.40 -6.50
C SER A 132 -1.66 -8.68 -6.48
N TYR A 133 -2.60 -8.81 -7.41
CA TYR A 133 -3.27 -10.09 -7.71
C TYR A 133 -2.31 -11.17 -8.24
N TYR A 134 -1.14 -10.77 -8.72
CA TYR A 134 -0.11 -11.66 -9.27
C TYR A 134 1.07 -11.89 -8.30
N SER A 135 0.97 -11.46 -7.02
CA SER A 135 2.13 -11.46 -6.12
C SER A 135 2.68 -12.83 -5.79
N ASN A 136 1.86 -13.89 -5.80
CA ASN A 136 2.35 -15.26 -5.62
C ASN A 136 3.20 -15.76 -6.80
N GLU A 137 2.96 -15.24 -8.01
CA GLU A 137 3.74 -15.60 -9.20
C GLU A 137 5.01 -14.76 -9.34
N TYR A 138 4.90 -13.44 -9.10
CA TYR A 138 5.92 -12.47 -9.47
C TYR A 138 6.52 -11.67 -8.30
N GLY A 139 5.98 -11.77 -7.09
CA GLY A 139 6.37 -10.91 -5.96
C GLY A 139 5.54 -9.62 -5.89
N TRP A 140 6.01 -8.64 -5.14
CA TRP A 140 5.36 -7.36 -4.98
C TRP A 140 5.76 -6.38 -6.11
N ALA A 141 5.11 -5.23 -6.20
CA ALA A 141 5.41 -4.24 -7.22
C ALA A 141 6.88 -3.79 -7.19
N LEU A 142 7.42 -3.58 -5.99
CA LEU A 142 8.84 -3.21 -5.80
C LEU A 142 9.83 -4.28 -6.31
N ASP A 143 9.47 -5.57 -6.30
CA ASP A 143 10.31 -6.66 -6.80
C ASP A 143 10.34 -6.71 -8.34
N ASN A 144 9.38 -6.03 -8.99
CA ASN A 144 9.20 -6.01 -10.43
C ASN A 144 9.60 -4.68 -11.08
N VAL A 145 10.40 -3.89 -10.40
CA VAL A 145 11.01 -2.68 -10.97
C VAL A 145 12.35 -3.04 -11.61
N GLU A 146 12.53 -2.74 -12.91
CA GLU A 146 13.81 -2.87 -13.59
C GLU A 146 14.75 -1.74 -13.17
N SER A 147 14.22 -0.50 -13.17
CA SER A 147 14.97 0.68 -12.73
C SER A 147 14.04 1.82 -12.33
N PHE A 148 14.58 2.75 -11.57
CA PHE A 148 13.97 4.03 -11.23
C PHE A 148 14.75 5.18 -11.87
N GLU A 149 14.05 6.23 -12.33
CA GLU A 149 14.65 7.54 -12.54
C GLU A 149 14.28 8.44 -11.36
N ILE A 150 15.26 9.03 -10.69
CA ILE A 150 15.07 9.72 -9.43
C ILE A 150 15.86 11.02 -9.39
N VAL A 151 15.27 12.10 -8.89
CA VAL A 151 15.95 13.37 -8.70
C VAL A 151 16.80 13.36 -7.44
N SER A 152 18.09 13.62 -7.60
CA SER A 152 19.07 13.74 -6.51
C SER A 152 18.91 15.07 -5.77
N ALA A 153 19.06 15.05 -4.44
CA ALA A 153 19.09 16.28 -3.63
C ALA A 153 20.42 17.03 -3.74
N ILE A 154 21.50 16.41 -4.19
CA ILE A 154 22.84 17.03 -4.20
C ILE A 154 22.90 18.19 -5.20
N ASN A 155 22.47 17.91 -6.44
CA ASN A 155 22.60 18.84 -7.57
C ASN A 155 21.39 18.85 -8.51
N GLY A 156 20.30 18.19 -8.13
CA GLY A 156 19.11 18.07 -8.98
C GLY A 156 19.30 17.10 -10.17
N GLU A 157 20.39 16.34 -10.23
CA GLU A 157 20.62 15.37 -11.30
C GLU A 157 19.58 14.26 -11.26
N ILE A 158 19.17 13.80 -12.45
CA ILE A 158 18.29 12.65 -12.60
C ILE A 158 19.16 11.40 -12.68
N LEU A 159 19.16 10.61 -11.61
CA LEU A 159 19.90 9.37 -11.51
C LEU A 159 19.03 8.21 -11.97
N ARG A 160 19.63 7.27 -12.69
CA ARG A 160 19.03 5.96 -12.92
C ARG A 160 19.53 4.98 -11.86
N ALA A 161 18.63 4.41 -11.08
CA ALA A 161 18.94 3.36 -10.10
C ALA A 161 18.42 2.00 -10.60
N SER A 162 19.31 1.04 -10.75
CA SER A 162 19.03 -0.32 -11.23
C SER A 162 19.94 -1.33 -10.54
N GLN A 163 19.79 -2.60 -10.83
CA GLN A 163 20.67 -3.66 -10.30
C GLN A 163 22.14 -3.44 -10.66
N THR A 164 22.44 -2.77 -11.78
CA THR A 164 23.83 -2.55 -12.28
C THR A 164 24.29 -1.10 -12.18
N GLN A 165 23.40 -0.16 -11.95
CA GLN A 165 23.71 1.26 -11.81
C GLN A 165 23.10 1.78 -10.51
N HIS A 166 23.93 2.32 -9.61
CA HIS A 166 23.52 2.71 -8.25
C HIS A 166 22.76 1.59 -7.50
N PRO A 167 23.33 0.38 -7.36
CA PRO A 167 22.60 -0.80 -6.85
C PRO A 167 22.20 -0.64 -5.38
N ASP A 168 22.91 0.15 -4.60
CA ASP A 168 22.55 0.50 -3.23
C ASP A 168 21.28 1.37 -3.18
N LEU A 169 21.21 2.41 -4.03
CA LEU A 169 20.02 3.24 -4.17
C LEU A 169 18.81 2.44 -4.69
N TYR A 170 19.05 1.56 -5.66
CA TYR A 170 18.02 0.64 -6.18
C TYR A 170 17.45 -0.26 -5.10
N TRP A 171 18.32 -0.85 -4.25
CA TRP A 171 17.88 -1.64 -3.10
C TRP A 171 17.04 -0.81 -2.13
N ALA A 172 17.48 0.40 -1.82
CA ALA A 172 16.84 1.28 -0.85
C ALA A 172 15.48 1.83 -1.34
N LEU A 173 15.33 2.11 -2.64
CA LEU A 173 14.06 2.56 -3.25
C LEU A 173 12.99 1.47 -3.22
N ARG A 174 13.38 0.21 -3.10
CA ARG A 174 12.47 -0.93 -2.96
C ARG A 174 12.11 -1.17 -1.49
N GLY A 175 11.20 -0.35 -0.97
CA GLY A 175 10.69 -0.39 0.40
C GLY A 175 11.03 0.84 1.25
N GLY A 176 11.95 1.70 0.81
CA GLY A 176 12.35 2.90 1.56
C GLY A 176 11.40 4.09 1.49
N GLY A 177 10.29 3.98 0.74
CA GLY A 177 9.30 5.06 0.62
C GLY A 177 9.86 6.33 -0.02
N ASN A 178 9.54 7.49 0.56
CA ASN A 178 9.93 8.81 0.05
C ASN A 178 11.20 9.37 0.72
N ASN A 179 12.10 8.51 1.19
CA ASN A 179 13.27 8.91 1.98
C ASN A 179 14.53 9.24 1.15
N LEU A 180 14.55 8.89 -0.14
CA LEU A 180 15.77 8.82 -0.95
C LEU A 180 15.75 9.77 -2.13
N GLY A 181 14.62 10.37 -2.46
CA GLY A 181 14.42 11.26 -3.58
C GLY A 181 13.02 11.25 -4.16
N LEU A 182 12.80 12.04 -5.19
CA LEU A 182 11.54 12.06 -5.95
C LEU A 182 11.71 11.24 -7.23
N VAL A 183 11.01 10.11 -7.29
CA VAL A 183 11.00 9.24 -8.47
C VAL A 183 10.15 9.88 -9.56
N THR A 184 10.73 10.09 -10.74
CA THR A 184 10.09 10.67 -11.92
C THR A 184 9.71 9.62 -12.97
N LYS A 185 10.27 8.40 -12.87
CA LYS A 185 9.91 7.29 -13.75
C LYS A 185 10.15 5.94 -13.08
N PHE A 186 9.21 5.02 -13.30
CA PHE A 186 9.28 3.62 -12.90
C PHE A 186 9.37 2.76 -14.16
N ASN A 187 10.47 2.06 -14.37
CA ASN A 187 10.61 1.08 -15.44
C ASN A 187 10.25 -0.30 -14.88
N LEU A 188 9.12 -0.83 -15.29
CA LEU A 188 8.51 -2.02 -14.71
C LEU A 188 8.58 -3.19 -15.68
N TYR A 189 8.94 -4.38 -15.20
CA TYR A 189 8.84 -5.59 -16.00
C TYR A 189 7.39 -5.85 -16.39
N THR A 190 7.15 -6.09 -17.68
CA THR A 190 5.83 -6.49 -18.17
C THR A 190 5.60 -7.97 -17.95
N ILE A 191 4.34 -8.33 -17.77
CA ILE A 191 3.89 -9.72 -17.72
C ILE A 191 2.80 -9.94 -18.77
N PRO A 192 2.62 -11.16 -19.30
CA PRO A 192 1.43 -11.50 -20.05
C PRO A 192 0.19 -11.28 -19.17
N SER A 193 -0.76 -10.50 -19.68
CA SER A 193 -2.02 -10.23 -18.97
C SER A 193 -3.18 -10.74 -19.79
N SER A 194 -3.77 -11.84 -19.35
CA SER A 194 -4.97 -12.41 -19.90
C SER A 194 -6.18 -12.11 -19.01
N LEU A 195 -7.34 -12.66 -19.36
CA LEU A 195 -8.50 -12.64 -18.49
C LEU A 195 -8.22 -13.40 -17.20
N LEU A 196 -8.52 -12.79 -16.07
CA LEU A 196 -8.46 -13.38 -14.74
C LEU A 196 -9.87 -13.73 -14.22
N ARG A 197 -9.93 -14.70 -13.33
CA ARG A 197 -11.14 -15.05 -12.60
C ARG A 197 -11.11 -14.39 -11.24
N GLY A 198 -12.11 -13.57 -10.93
CA GLY A 198 -12.22 -12.90 -9.65
C GLY A 198 -13.62 -13.06 -9.05
N THR A 199 -13.70 -13.06 -7.72
CA THR A 199 -14.97 -13.11 -7.01
C THR A 199 -14.85 -12.42 -5.67
N THR A 200 -15.93 -11.75 -5.27
CA THR A 200 -16.21 -11.38 -3.89
C THR A 200 -17.32 -12.30 -3.39
N ARG A 201 -17.03 -13.10 -2.37
CA ARG A 201 -18.01 -13.96 -1.69
C ARG A 201 -18.29 -13.39 -0.32
N VAL A 202 -19.56 -13.14 -0.01
CA VAL A 202 -20.00 -12.60 1.28
C VAL A 202 -20.64 -13.70 2.12
N TYR A 203 -20.30 -13.71 3.41
CA TYR A 203 -20.72 -14.75 4.36
C TYR A 203 -21.33 -14.14 5.61
N SER A 204 -22.30 -14.85 6.22
CA SER A 204 -22.82 -14.53 7.55
C SER A 204 -21.82 -14.89 8.65
N GLU A 205 -22.02 -14.33 9.83
CA GLU A 205 -21.15 -14.54 11.00
C GLU A 205 -20.95 -16.02 11.36
N GLU A 206 -21.98 -16.83 11.23
CA GLU A 206 -21.93 -18.27 11.50
C GLU A 206 -20.88 -19.00 10.65
N GLN A 207 -20.52 -18.45 9.49
CA GLN A 207 -19.56 -19.05 8.58
C GLN A 207 -18.12 -18.59 8.83
N PHE A 208 -17.87 -17.63 9.73
CA PHE A 208 -16.54 -17.07 9.95
C PHE A 208 -15.46 -18.10 10.27
N PRO A 209 -15.71 -19.12 11.13
CA PRO A 209 -14.71 -20.16 11.36
C PRO A 209 -14.30 -20.89 10.07
N HIS A 210 -15.27 -21.26 9.24
CA HIS A 210 -15.00 -21.94 7.97
C HIS A 210 -14.27 -21.05 6.96
N VAL A 211 -14.59 -19.74 6.93
CA VAL A 211 -13.89 -18.74 6.10
C VAL A 211 -12.43 -18.61 6.52
N LEU A 212 -12.15 -18.57 7.82
CA LEU A 212 -10.79 -18.52 8.38
C LEU A 212 -9.99 -19.78 8.06
N ASP A 213 -10.60 -20.97 8.21
CA ASP A 213 -9.99 -22.25 7.86
C ASP A 213 -9.66 -22.34 6.36
N ALA A 214 -10.51 -21.78 5.50
CA ALA A 214 -10.25 -21.73 4.07
C ALA A 214 -9.11 -20.75 3.75
N PHE A 215 -9.07 -19.58 4.41
CA PHE A 215 -8.04 -18.58 4.26
C PHE A 215 -6.65 -19.13 4.66
N THR A 216 -6.54 -19.72 5.85
CA THR A 216 -5.25 -20.22 6.34
C THR A 216 -4.75 -21.42 5.53
N ASP A 217 -5.66 -22.28 5.06
CA ASP A 217 -5.33 -23.42 4.18
C ASP A 217 -4.72 -22.96 2.84
N ILE A 218 -5.32 -21.97 2.17
CA ILE A 218 -4.82 -21.42 0.92
C ILE A 218 -3.50 -20.68 1.12
N ALA A 219 -3.37 -19.91 2.22
CA ALA A 219 -2.14 -19.21 2.52
C ALA A 219 -0.94 -20.17 2.66
N ARG A 220 -1.13 -21.32 3.31
CA ARG A 220 -0.09 -22.37 3.44
C ARG A 220 0.17 -23.14 2.15
N LYS A 221 -0.81 -23.21 1.26
CA LYS A 221 -0.74 -23.94 -0.02
C LYS A 221 -0.38 -23.08 -1.20
N ALA A 222 -0.04 -21.80 -0.99
CA ALA A 222 0.24 -20.87 -2.08
C ALA A 222 1.37 -21.34 -3.01
N SER A 223 2.35 -22.09 -2.50
CA SER A 223 3.43 -22.68 -3.30
C SER A 223 2.97 -23.77 -4.25
N LEU A 224 1.81 -24.41 -3.98
CA LEU A 224 1.24 -25.44 -4.84
C LEU A 224 0.45 -24.85 -6.03
N ASP A 225 -0.07 -23.61 -5.87
CA ASP A 225 -0.80 -22.93 -6.94
C ASP A 225 -0.60 -21.41 -6.81
N LYS A 226 0.45 -20.93 -7.45
CA LYS A 226 0.85 -19.51 -7.42
C LYS A 226 -0.12 -18.58 -8.16
N ASN A 227 -1.08 -19.11 -8.93
CA ASN A 227 -2.07 -18.31 -9.64
C ASN A 227 -3.21 -17.81 -8.72
N ALA A 228 -3.33 -18.37 -7.53
CA ALA A 228 -4.36 -17.98 -6.57
C ALA A 228 -3.91 -16.84 -5.67
N GLN A 229 -4.79 -15.87 -5.47
CA GLN A 229 -4.66 -14.79 -4.50
C GLN A 229 -5.93 -14.63 -3.71
N GLN A 230 -5.81 -14.17 -2.47
CA GLN A 230 -6.93 -13.92 -1.58
C GLN A 230 -6.65 -12.81 -0.58
N TYR A 231 -7.70 -12.17 -0.09
CA TYR A 231 -7.77 -11.50 1.19
C TYR A 231 -9.19 -11.62 1.75
N VAL A 232 -9.32 -11.50 3.05
CA VAL A 232 -10.61 -11.59 3.73
C VAL A 232 -10.83 -10.34 4.56
N VAL A 233 -12.04 -9.82 4.54
CA VAL A 233 -12.48 -8.66 5.31
C VAL A 233 -13.60 -9.09 6.25
N PHE A 234 -13.48 -8.81 7.53
CA PHE A 234 -14.54 -8.91 8.52
C PHE A 234 -15.01 -7.49 8.83
N ALA A 235 -16.29 -7.23 8.80
CA ALA A 235 -16.85 -5.91 9.00
C ALA A 235 -18.15 -5.95 9.79
N HIS A 236 -18.41 -4.89 10.55
CA HIS A 236 -19.75 -4.60 11.05
C HIS A 236 -20.39 -3.55 10.15
N ALA A 237 -21.41 -3.92 9.42
CA ALA A 237 -22.08 -3.05 8.45
C ALA A 237 -23.59 -3.25 8.48
N GLY A 238 -24.35 -2.16 8.53
CA GLY A 238 -25.82 -2.23 8.54
C GLY A 238 -26.43 -3.01 9.71
N GLY A 239 -25.74 -3.03 10.87
CA GLY A 239 -26.18 -3.75 12.07
C GLY A 239 -25.88 -5.27 12.04
N MET A 240 -25.09 -5.73 11.08
CA MET A 240 -24.74 -7.16 10.93
C MET A 240 -23.22 -7.33 10.83
N ASN A 241 -22.73 -8.44 11.38
CA ASN A 241 -21.36 -8.89 11.15
C ASN A 241 -21.32 -9.72 9.85
N ILE A 242 -20.43 -9.34 8.94
CA ILE A 242 -20.24 -10.02 7.66
C ILE A 242 -18.77 -10.30 7.43
N ALA A 243 -18.48 -11.38 6.71
CA ALA A 243 -17.16 -11.61 6.13
C ALA A 243 -17.25 -11.54 4.60
N SER A 244 -16.23 -10.96 3.98
CA SER A 244 -16.08 -10.91 2.54
C SER A 244 -14.74 -11.51 2.14
N ALA A 245 -14.76 -12.58 1.35
CA ALA A 245 -13.54 -13.15 0.77
C ALA A 245 -13.40 -12.69 -0.68
N GLU A 246 -12.31 -12.00 -0.94
CA GLU A 246 -11.88 -11.64 -2.28
C GLU A 246 -10.91 -12.69 -2.81
N LEU A 247 -11.33 -13.42 -3.83
CA LEU A 247 -10.58 -14.54 -4.40
C LEU A 247 -10.26 -14.23 -5.86
N THR A 248 -8.99 -14.30 -6.22
CA THR A 248 -8.55 -14.03 -7.58
C THR A 248 -7.70 -15.18 -8.09
N TYR A 249 -7.94 -15.58 -9.32
CA TYR A 249 -7.13 -16.55 -10.05
C TYR A 249 -6.62 -15.92 -11.36
N THR A 250 -5.31 -15.85 -11.52
CA THR A 250 -4.67 -15.08 -12.59
C THR A 250 -4.82 -15.69 -13.98
N LYS A 251 -5.50 -16.85 -14.07
CA LYS A 251 -5.83 -17.53 -15.34
C LYS A 251 -7.34 -17.66 -15.52
N ASN A 252 -7.77 -17.79 -16.77
CA ASN A 252 -9.17 -18.01 -17.10
C ASN A 252 -9.58 -19.49 -16.86
N VAL A 253 -9.61 -19.89 -15.58
CA VAL A 253 -10.08 -21.21 -15.15
C VAL A 253 -11.41 -21.03 -14.44
N SER A 254 -12.45 -21.73 -14.89
CA SER A 254 -13.82 -21.57 -14.37
C SER A 254 -13.95 -22.01 -12.91
N ASP A 255 -13.19 -23.03 -12.49
CA ASP A 255 -13.30 -23.66 -11.17
C ASP A 255 -11.91 -24.06 -10.61
N PRO A 256 -11.08 -23.12 -10.16
CA PRO A 256 -9.77 -23.43 -9.60
C PRO A 256 -9.91 -24.33 -8.37
N PRO A 257 -9.26 -25.52 -8.33
CA PRO A 257 -9.40 -26.47 -7.23
C PRO A 257 -8.99 -25.91 -5.86
N ILE A 258 -8.04 -24.97 -5.82
CA ILE A 258 -7.54 -24.37 -4.60
C ILE A 258 -8.64 -23.62 -3.82
N PHE A 259 -9.67 -23.09 -4.50
CA PHE A 259 -10.80 -22.40 -3.86
C PHE A 259 -11.95 -23.33 -3.44
N ARG A 260 -11.78 -24.65 -3.51
CA ARG A 260 -12.86 -25.61 -3.19
C ARG A 260 -13.43 -25.41 -1.78
N LYS A 261 -12.58 -25.13 -0.78
CA LYS A 261 -13.05 -24.89 0.58
C LYS A 261 -14.01 -23.68 0.65
N TYR A 262 -13.67 -22.57 0.05
CA TYR A 262 -14.55 -21.40 0.00
C TYR A 262 -15.88 -21.69 -0.69
N ARG A 263 -15.87 -22.47 -1.78
CA ARG A 263 -17.10 -22.80 -2.50
C ARG A 263 -18.05 -23.69 -1.73
N SER A 264 -17.54 -24.52 -0.83
CA SER A 264 -18.36 -25.37 0.02
C SER A 264 -19.06 -24.62 1.17
N ILE A 265 -18.63 -23.38 1.46
CA ILE A 265 -19.22 -22.54 2.50
C ILE A 265 -20.46 -21.83 1.92
N PRO A 266 -21.65 -21.93 2.56
CA PRO A 266 -22.83 -21.16 2.16
C PRO A 266 -22.53 -19.67 2.14
N ALA A 267 -22.74 -19.01 1.01
CA ALA A 267 -22.50 -17.57 0.83
C ALA A 267 -23.82 -16.81 0.67
N LEU A 268 -23.88 -15.60 1.22
CA LEU A 268 -25.00 -14.66 1.02
C LEU A 268 -24.97 -14.08 -0.40
N SER A 269 -23.79 -13.92 -0.97
CA SER A 269 -23.61 -13.48 -2.37
C SER A 269 -22.29 -13.98 -2.95
N ASP A 270 -22.25 -14.08 -4.28
CA ASP A 270 -21.09 -14.50 -5.06
C ASP A 270 -21.06 -13.75 -6.38
N THR A 271 -20.00 -12.97 -6.63
CA THR A 271 -19.84 -12.16 -7.84
C THR A 271 -18.90 -12.79 -8.87
N THR A 272 -18.66 -14.11 -8.78
CA THR A 272 -17.68 -14.82 -9.60
C THR A 272 -17.88 -14.59 -11.10
N ARG A 273 -16.88 -14.02 -11.75
CA ARG A 273 -16.83 -13.84 -13.21
C ARG A 273 -15.42 -13.61 -13.71
N THR A 274 -15.25 -13.70 -15.03
CA THR A 274 -13.99 -13.42 -15.73
C THR A 274 -13.92 -11.95 -16.13
N ARG A 275 -12.75 -11.32 -15.98
CA ARG A 275 -12.51 -9.90 -16.25
C ARG A 275 -11.10 -9.68 -16.78
N THR A 276 -10.84 -8.53 -17.39
CA THR A 276 -9.48 -8.01 -17.57
C THR A 276 -8.95 -7.46 -16.24
N LEU A 277 -7.63 -7.34 -16.11
CA LEU A 277 -7.01 -6.75 -14.92
C LEU A 277 -7.51 -5.31 -14.69
N ALA A 278 -7.57 -4.48 -15.74
CA ALA A 278 -8.07 -3.11 -15.67
C ALA A 278 -9.54 -3.08 -15.22
N GLY A 279 -10.39 -3.95 -15.78
CA GLY A 279 -11.80 -4.04 -15.43
C GLY A 279 -12.01 -4.44 -13.97
N TYR A 280 -11.24 -5.41 -13.47
CA TYR A 280 -11.34 -5.88 -12.09
C TYR A 280 -10.89 -4.82 -11.10
N CYS A 281 -9.73 -4.20 -11.32
CA CYS A 281 -9.26 -3.10 -10.46
C CYS A 281 -10.24 -1.92 -10.42
N SER A 282 -10.91 -1.61 -11.54
CA SER A 282 -11.91 -0.54 -11.59
C SER A 282 -13.18 -0.90 -10.80
N GLU A 283 -13.62 -2.16 -10.85
CA GLU A 283 -14.78 -2.63 -10.10
C GLU A 283 -14.55 -2.59 -8.59
N ILE A 284 -13.40 -3.07 -8.12
CA ILE A 284 -13.06 -3.01 -6.70
C ILE A 284 -12.83 -1.56 -6.27
N GLY A 285 -12.14 -0.75 -7.06
CA GLY A 285 -11.90 0.67 -6.78
C GLY A 285 -13.16 1.51 -6.67
N ALA A 286 -14.22 1.17 -7.41
CA ALA A 286 -15.50 1.88 -7.35
C ALA A 286 -16.23 1.78 -5.99
N GLN A 287 -15.85 0.82 -5.16
CA GLN A 287 -16.38 0.64 -3.80
C GLN A 287 -15.65 1.53 -2.77
N ASP A 288 -14.51 2.12 -3.13
CA ASP A 288 -13.68 2.92 -2.25
C ASP A 288 -13.82 4.42 -2.54
N ARG A 289 -14.68 5.11 -1.77
CA ARG A 289 -15.02 6.52 -1.98
C ARG A 289 -14.00 7.45 -1.32
N ASN A 290 -13.65 8.52 -2.03
CA ASN A 290 -12.82 9.61 -1.52
C ASN A 290 -13.57 10.52 -0.54
N GLY A 291 -12.81 11.25 0.29
CA GLY A 291 -13.34 12.38 1.07
C GLY A 291 -13.95 12.00 2.42
N GLN A 292 -13.90 10.74 2.82
CA GLN A 292 -14.22 10.33 4.18
C GLN A 292 -12.98 10.40 5.08
N ARG A 293 -13.17 10.51 6.37
CA ARG A 293 -12.08 10.27 7.33
C ARG A 293 -11.72 8.79 7.30
N GLN A 294 -10.42 8.49 7.35
CA GLN A 294 -9.88 7.15 7.17
C GLN A 294 -8.82 6.85 8.22
N VAL A 295 -8.70 5.61 8.62
CA VAL A 295 -7.53 5.08 9.31
C VAL A 295 -7.04 3.82 8.64
N PHE A 296 -5.73 3.72 8.47
CA PHE A 296 -5.00 2.50 8.23
C PHE A 296 -4.12 2.23 9.44
N TRP A 297 -4.10 0.98 9.91
CA TRP A 297 -3.20 0.52 10.95
C TRP A 297 -2.98 -0.97 10.77
N ASN A 298 -1.75 -1.44 10.77
CA ASN A 298 -1.48 -2.85 10.60
C ASN A 298 -0.36 -3.35 11.51
N ARG A 299 -0.38 -4.65 11.75
CA ARG A 299 0.75 -5.44 12.26
C ARG A 299 0.80 -6.75 11.52
N THR A 300 1.96 -7.39 11.53
CA THR A 300 2.12 -8.75 11.02
C THR A 300 2.28 -9.74 12.15
N PHE A 301 1.92 -10.98 11.85
CA PHE A 301 1.96 -12.09 12.79
C PHE A 301 2.29 -13.38 12.05
N LYS A 302 2.83 -14.37 12.76
CA LYS A 302 2.95 -15.72 12.24
C LYS A 302 1.55 -16.32 12.03
N LEU A 303 1.38 -17.07 10.96
CA LEU A 303 0.09 -17.67 10.60
C LEU A 303 -0.22 -18.87 11.52
N LYS A 304 -0.96 -18.63 12.59
CA LYS A 304 -1.44 -19.64 13.58
C LYS A 304 -2.96 -19.61 13.66
N ASP A 305 -3.61 -20.76 13.42
CA ASP A 305 -5.07 -20.86 13.28
C ASP A 305 -5.81 -20.36 14.52
N GLU A 306 -5.45 -20.85 15.71
CA GLU A 306 -6.09 -20.43 16.95
C GLU A 306 -5.96 -18.92 17.23
N PHE A 307 -4.83 -18.33 16.86
CA PHE A 307 -4.63 -16.88 16.97
C PHE A 307 -5.53 -16.11 15.99
N VAL A 308 -5.61 -16.57 14.75
CA VAL A 308 -6.43 -15.96 13.70
C VAL A 308 -7.91 -15.95 14.08
N HIS A 309 -8.44 -17.07 14.62
CA HIS A 309 -9.81 -17.16 15.12
C HIS A 309 -10.06 -16.23 16.30
N TRP A 310 -9.15 -16.21 17.27
CA TRP A 310 -9.25 -15.33 18.44
C TRP A 310 -9.27 -13.85 18.05
N VAL A 311 -8.43 -13.43 17.10
CA VAL A 311 -8.38 -12.04 16.61
C VAL A 311 -9.71 -11.57 16.04
N VAL A 312 -10.39 -12.40 15.25
CA VAL A 312 -11.71 -12.04 14.69
C VAL A 312 -12.75 -11.93 15.80
N GLN A 313 -12.80 -12.88 16.73
CA GLN A 313 -13.73 -12.81 17.86
C GLN A 313 -13.50 -11.55 18.69
N HIS A 314 -12.24 -11.26 19.04
CA HIS A 314 -11.88 -10.05 19.80
C HIS A 314 -12.25 -8.77 19.07
N PHE A 315 -12.04 -8.69 17.75
CA PHE A 315 -12.46 -7.56 16.94
C PHE A 315 -13.97 -7.33 17.03
N LEU A 316 -14.78 -8.38 16.91
CA LEU A 316 -16.24 -8.29 16.97
C LEU A 316 -16.73 -7.83 18.36
N GLU A 317 -16.08 -8.25 19.43
CA GLU A 317 -16.37 -7.78 20.79
C GLU A 317 -16.09 -6.29 20.92
N MET A 318 -14.96 -5.80 20.37
CA MET A 318 -14.56 -4.40 20.45
C MET A 318 -15.35 -3.48 19.52
N VAL A 319 -15.91 -3.95 18.43
CA VAL A 319 -16.68 -3.14 17.46
C VAL A 319 -17.82 -2.35 18.13
N SER A 320 -18.40 -2.88 19.20
CA SER A 320 -19.44 -2.21 19.99
C SER A 320 -19.04 -0.80 20.46
N HIS A 321 -17.74 -0.52 20.63
CA HIS A 321 -17.22 0.78 21.07
C HIS A 321 -17.33 1.88 19.99
N VAL A 322 -17.50 1.51 18.73
CA VAL A 322 -17.48 2.46 17.58
C VAL A 322 -18.70 2.40 16.68
N VAL A 323 -19.60 1.44 16.86
CA VAL A 323 -20.83 1.33 16.02
C VAL A 323 -21.76 2.53 16.12
N GLY A 324 -21.72 3.28 17.24
CA GLY A 324 -22.47 4.52 17.44
C GLY A 324 -21.86 5.77 16.78
N VAL A 325 -20.63 5.67 16.26
CA VAL A 325 -19.96 6.80 15.60
C VAL A 325 -20.55 7.02 14.21
N PRO A 326 -20.99 8.26 13.88
CA PRO A 326 -21.61 8.55 12.59
C PRO A 326 -20.73 8.19 11.38
N GLY A 327 -21.23 7.30 10.53
CA GLY A 327 -20.51 6.81 9.34
C GLY A 327 -19.39 5.82 9.64
N ALA A 328 -19.27 5.33 10.87
CA ALA A 328 -18.27 4.32 11.21
C ALA A 328 -18.50 3.03 10.40
N LEU A 329 -17.42 2.57 9.78
CA LEU A 329 -17.35 1.28 9.10
C LEU A 329 -16.04 0.59 9.51
N PRO A 330 -16.01 -0.05 10.69
CA PRO A 330 -14.82 -0.78 11.13
C PRO A 330 -14.67 -2.07 10.30
N MET A 331 -13.50 -2.25 9.72
CA MET A 331 -13.14 -3.42 8.91
C MET A 331 -11.80 -4.00 9.39
N LEU A 332 -11.77 -5.30 9.58
CA LEU A 332 -10.58 -6.08 9.87
C LEU A 332 -10.21 -6.87 8.62
N VAL A 333 -9.02 -6.63 8.08
CA VAL A 333 -8.57 -7.22 6.81
C VAL A 333 -7.41 -8.17 7.07
N PHE A 334 -7.50 -9.37 6.53
CA PHE A 334 -6.46 -10.38 6.58
C PHE A 334 -5.84 -10.58 5.20
N GLN A 335 -4.51 -10.47 5.12
CA GLN A 335 -3.72 -10.76 3.93
C GLN A 335 -2.50 -11.58 4.33
N ALA A 336 -2.25 -12.69 3.64
CA ALA A 336 -1.04 -13.46 3.87
C ALA A 336 0.11 -12.93 2.98
N ILE A 337 1.29 -12.80 3.56
CA ILE A 337 2.55 -12.79 2.82
C ILE A 337 3.00 -14.25 2.75
N THR A 338 2.82 -14.84 1.61
CA THR A 338 3.01 -16.26 1.38
C THR A 338 4.46 -16.60 1.10
N GLU A 339 4.83 -17.87 1.21
CA GLU A 339 6.17 -18.34 0.89
C GLU A 339 6.63 -17.95 -0.53
N PRO A 340 5.82 -18.11 -1.61
CA PRO A 340 6.22 -17.62 -2.94
C PRO A 340 6.52 -16.12 -3.02
N MET A 341 5.80 -15.29 -2.25
CA MET A 341 6.10 -13.85 -2.20
C MET A 341 7.45 -13.60 -1.51
N LEU A 342 7.72 -14.27 -0.38
CA LEU A 342 8.98 -14.17 0.36
C LEU A 342 10.18 -14.61 -0.48
N GLU A 343 10.04 -15.70 -1.28
CA GLU A 343 11.06 -16.13 -2.25
C GLU A 343 11.44 -15.01 -3.23
N LYS A 344 10.48 -14.21 -3.69
CA LYS A 344 10.72 -13.13 -4.65
C LYS A 344 11.44 -11.93 -4.02
N MET A 345 11.26 -11.67 -2.74
CA MET A 345 11.84 -10.51 -2.04
C MET A 345 13.37 -10.54 -1.98
N SER A 346 14.00 -11.71 -2.11
CA SER A 346 15.46 -11.85 -2.22
C SER A 346 15.98 -11.66 -3.65
N SER A 347 15.11 -11.57 -4.65
CA SER A 347 15.48 -11.40 -6.06
C SER A 347 16.14 -10.06 -6.34
N ALA A 348 16.95 -9.96 -7.40
CA ALA A 348 17.57 -8.72 -7.87
C ALA A 348 18.37 -7.96 -6.78
N GLY A 349 19.04 -8.67 -5.89
CA GLY A 349 19.84 -8.09 -4.79
C GLY A 349 19.03 -7.73 -3.53
N GLY A 350 17.78 -8.20 -3.42
CA GLY A 350 16.91 -7.98 -2.27
C GLY A 350 16.25 -6.59 -2.24
N ASN A 351 15.52 -6.30 -1.19
CA ASN A 351 14.85 -5.03 -0.94
C ASN A 351 14.99 -4.62 0.54
N ALA A 352 14.48 -3.44 0.91
CA ALA A 352 14.70 -2.88 2.25
C ALA A 352 13.77 -3.46 3.34
N LEU A 353 12.79 -4.31 3.00
CA LEU A 353 11.73 -4.72 3.91
C LEU A 353 12.17 -5.66 5.04
N GLY A 354 13.31 -6.35 4.89
CA GLY A 354 13.80 -7.31 5.90
C GLY A 354 12.98 -8.61 5.99
N LEU A 355 12.26 -8.95 4.94
CA LEU A 355 11.45 -10.16 4.85
C LEU A 355 12.16 -11.24 4.04
N ASP A 356 12.14 -12.46 4.53
CA ASP A 356 12.70 -13.64 3.87
C ASP A 356 11.87 -14.90 4.17
N THR A 357 12.25 -16.01 3.56
CA THR A 357 11.57 -17.31 3.71
C THR A 357 11.70 -17.94 5.10
N SER A 358 12.63 -17.48 5.95
CA SER A 358 12.82 -18.03 7.30
C SER A 358 11.66 -17.74 8.22
N SER A 359 10.91 -16.68 7.92
CA SER A 359 9.68 -16.29 8.67
C SER A 359 8.49 -17.21 8.39
N GLY A 360 8.54 -18.06 7.32
CA GLY A 360 7.38 -18.81 6.82
C GLY A 360 6.28 -17.86 6.33
N PRO A 361 5.10 -18.36 5.97
CA PRO A 361 4.00 -17.47 5.65
C PRO A 361 3.58 -16.67 6.90
N ILE A 362 3.51 -15.35 6.74
CA ILE A 362 3.07 -14.42 7.79
C ILE A 362 1.77 -13.73 7.39
N LEU A 363 1.05 -13.25 8.38
CA LEU A 363 -0.25 -12.64 8.23
C LEU A 363 -0.17 -11.13 8.48
N ILE A 364 -0.56 -10.32 7.51
CA ILE A 364 -0.87 -8.90 7.73
C ILE A 364 -2.30 -8.85 8.31
N ILE A 365 -2.43 -8.34 9.52
CA ILE A 365 -3.70 -7.92 10.11
C ILE A 365 -3.77 -6.41 9.97
N HIS A 366 -4.79 -5.93 9.29
CA HIS A 366 -4.98 -4.53 8.96
C HIS A 366 -6.37 -4.08 9.39
N VAL A 367 -6.45 -3.01 10.18
CA VAL A 367 -7.71 -2.32 10.44
C VAL A 367 -7.83 -1.13 9.49
N LEU A 368 -8.90 -1.14 8.72
CA LEU A 368 -9.39 -0.02 7.93
C LEU A 368 -10.72 0.42 8.52
N SER A 369 -10.84 1.66 8.93
CA SER A 369 -12.12 2.23 9.35
C SER A 369 -12.37 3.58 8.69
N LYS A 370 -13.63 3.85 8.43
CA LYS A 370 -14.12 5.12 7.88
C LYS A 370 -15.07 5.75 8.89
N TRP A 371 -15.14 7.10 8.91
CA TRP A 371 -16.11 7.84 9.72
C TRP A 371 -16.30 9.25 9.15
N ASN A 372 -17.29 10.00 9.68
CA ASN A 372 -17.67 11.28 9.09
C ASN A 372 -17.03 12.50 9.75
N ASN A 373 -16.98 12.56 11.09
CA ASN A 373 -16.69 13.79 11.80
C ASN A 373 -15.30 13.79 12.45
N ILE A 374 -14.62 14.93 12.40
CA ILE A 374 -13.33 15.14 13.06
C ILE A 374 -13.40 14.96 14.58
N SER A 375 -14.57 15.25 15.19
CA SER A 375 -14.79 15.06 16.64
C SER A 375 -14.67 13.60 17.08
N ASP A 376 -14.79 12.67 16.17
CA ASP A 376 -14.78 11.24 16.45
C ASP A 376 -13.41 10.59 16.22
N ASP A 377 -12.41 11.38 15.77
CA ASP A 377 -11.05 10.90 15.49
C ASP A 377 -10.43 10.17 16.68
N ASP A 378 -10.43 10.80 17.86
CA ASP A 378 -9.84 10.22 19.07
C ASP A 378 -10.53 8.89 19.48
N THR A 379 -11.84 8.76 19.25
CA THR A 379 -12.58 7.53 19.53
C THR A 379 -12.17 6.40 18.60
N ILE A 380 -12.05 6.67 17.29
CA ILE A 380 -11.65 5.68 16.31
C ILE A 380 -10.16 5.30 16.49
N TYR A 381 -9.27 6.28 16.67
CA TYR A 381 -7.85 5.96 16.89
C TYR A 381 -7.61 5.17 18.16
N ARG A 382 -8.32 5.47 19.25
CA ARG A 382 -8.24 4.71 20.51
C ARG A 382 -8.72 3.28 20.32
N PHE A 383 -9.86 3.07 19.67
CA PHE A 383 -10.37 1.74 19.33
C PHE A 383 -9.33 0.90 18.60
N VAL A 384 -8.67 1.48 17.58
CA VAL A 384 -7.68 0.76 16.78
C VAL A 384 -6.40 0.49 17.59
N ASP A 385 -5.95 1.45 18.40
CA ASP A 385 -4.75 1.31 19.24
C ASP A 385 -4.96 0.21 20.30
N GLU A 386 -6.07 0.26 21.05
CA GLU A 386 -6.44 -0.74 22.04
C GLU A 386 -6.56 -2.14 21.42
N PHE A 387 -7.17 -2.25 20.23
CA PHE A 387 -7.27 -3.51 19.51
C PHE A 387 -5.87 -4.07 19.19
N PHE A 388 -4.97 -3.26 18.61
CA PHE A 388 -3.62 -3.72 18.28
C PHE A 388 -2.75 -3.99 19.50
N ALA A 389 -2.95 -3.30 20.61
CA ALA A 389 -2.30 -3.60 21.89
C ALA A 389 -2.71 -4.97 22.42
N ALA A 390 -4.02 -5.26 22.40
CA ALA A 390 -4.54 -6.56 22.84
C ALA A 390 -4.04 -7.72 21.99
N ILE A 391 -4.12 -7.60 20.65
CA ILE A 391 -3.66 -8.69 19.76
C ILE A 391 -2.14 -8.87 19.79
N ALA A 392 -1.35 -7.84 20.09
CA ALA A 392 0.09 -7.96 20.29
C ALA A 392 0.41 -8.80 21.54
N THR A 393 -0.25 -8.52 22.66
CA THR A 393 -0.10 -9.29 23.90
C THR A 393 -0.47 -10.74 23.71
N GLU A 394 -1.60 -11.01 23.05
CA GLU A 394 -2.05 -12.38 22.78
C GLU A 394 -1.10 -13.10 21.81
N ALA A 395 -0.54 -12.39 20.83
CA ALA A 395 0.44 -12.93 19.91
C ALA A 395 1.73 -13.38 20.62
N GLU A 396 2.19 -12.62 21.59
CA GLU A 396 3.34 -13.01 22.43
C GLU A 396 3.04 -14.32 23.18
N THR A 397 1.89 -14.39 23.84
CA THR A 397 1.45 -15.57 24.59
C THR A 397 1.38 -16.82 23.71
N ARG A 398 0.93 -16.67 22.47
CA ARG A 398 0.79 -17.79 21.50
C ARG A 398 2.05 -18.00 20.64
N GLY A 399 3.12 -17.20 20.81
CA GLY A 399 4.32 -17.26 19.97
C GLY A 399 4.03 -16.96 18.50
N ALA A 400 3.09 -16.04 18.24
CA ALA A 400 2.68 -15.58 16.90
C ALA A 400 3.28 -14.22 16.53
N SER A 401 4.09 -13.60 17.39
CA SER A 401 4.66 -12.27 17.17
C SER A 401 5.52 -12.20 15.90
N ASN A 402 5.46 -11.06 15.23
CA ASN A 402 6.33 -10.63 14.13
C ASN A 402 6.41 -9.11 14.15
N ASP A 403 7.59 -8.54 13.89
CA ASP A 403 7.83 -7.09 14.05
C ASP A 403 7.52 -6.28 12.79
N PHE A 404 7.44 -6.91 11.61
CA PHE A 404 7.26 -6.21 10.34
C PHE A 404 5.96 -5.42 10.29
N ILE A 405 6.04 -4.17 9.83
CA ILE A 405 4.89 -3.30 9.57
C ILE A 405 4.88 -2.94 8.09
N TYR A 406 3.80 -3.28 7.38
CA TYR A 406 3.68 -2.98 5.98
C TYR A 406 3.38 -1.49 5.77
N MET A 407 4.31 -0.76 5.14
CA MET A 407 4.28 0.70 4.98
C MET A 407 2.96 1.22 4.40
N ASN A 408 2.44 0.58 3.36
CA ASN A 408 1.26 1.08 2.64
C ASN A 408 -0.05 0.96 3.42
N TYR A 409 -0.05 0.23 4.55
CA TYR A 409 -1.20 0.08 5.45
C TYR A 409 -0.90 0.60 6.87
N ALA A 410 0.21 1.31 7.04
CA ALA A 410 0.61 1.77 8.35
C ALA A 410 -0.08 3.08 8.76
N SER A 411 -0.31 3.19 10.07
CA SER A 411 -0.75 4.43 10.71
C SER A 411 0.42 5.40 10.89
N HIS A 412 0.13 6.69 10.89
CA HIS A 412 1.12 7.73 11.19
C HIS A 412 1.71 7.64 12.62
N PHE A 413 1.16 6.80 13.48
CA PHE A 413 1.71 6.51 14.81
C PHE A 413 2.74 5.36 14.81
N GLN A 414 2.96 4.68 13.69
CA GLN A 414 3.82 3.51 13.61
C GLN A 414 5.21 3.85 13.05
N ASP A 415 6.26 3.34 13.70
CA ASP A 415 7.65 3.42 13.23
C ASP A 415 7.91 2.27 12.24
N VAL A 416 7.54 2.50 10.99
CA VAL A 416 7.62 1.50 9.93
C VAL A 416 9.06 1.10 9.63
N ILE A 417 9.96 2.08 9.50
CA ILE A 417 11.34 1.78 9.08
C ILE A 417 12.10 0.98 10.14
N SER A 418 11.83 1.21 11.42
CA SER A 418 12.43 0.40 12.49
C SER A 418 11.98 -1.07 12.46
N SER A 419 10.78 -1.33 11.91
CA SER A 419 10.25 -2.70 11.77
C SER A 419 10.95 -3.55 10.70
N TYR A 420 11.76 -2.95 9.85
CA TYR A 420 12.55 -3.65 8.83
C TYR A 420 13.83 -4.30 9.39
N GLY A 421 14.09 -4.12 10.68
CA GLY A 421 15.28 -4.60 11.38
C GLY A 421 16.42 -3.57 11.44
N THR A 422 17.28 -3.74 12.44
CA THR A 422 18.35 -2.78 12.76
C THR A 422 19.31 -2.57 11.58
N ASP A 423 19.72 -3.67 10.93
CA ASP A 423 20.70 -3.62 9.84
C ASP A 423 20.14 -2.94 8.60
N ASN A 424 18.88 -3.24 8.22
CA ASN A 424 18.23 -2.61 7.09
C ASN A 424 17.96 -1.13 7.35
N LYS A 425 17.56 -0.76 8.56
CA LYS A 425 17.40 0.65 8.95
C LYS A 425 18.73 1.40 8.87
N ALA A 426 19.81 0.86 9.42
CA ALA A 426 21.14 1.45 9.35
C ALA A 426 21.60 1.61 7.88
N ARG A 427 21.45 0.57 7.07
CA ARG A 427 21.77 0.62 5.65
C ARG A 427 20.96 1.67 4.89
N LEU A 428 19.65 1.81 5.18
CA LEU A 428 18.82 2.88 4.61
C LEU A 428 19.32 4.27 5.01
N GLN A 429 19.75 4.46 6.25
CA GLN A 429 20.32 5.72 6.74
C GLN A 429 21.64 6.07 6.04
N ASP A 430 22.55 5.12 5.89
CA ASP A 430 23.82 5.29 5.19
C ASP A 430 23.61 5.66 3.71
N ILE A 431 22.68 4.97 3.04
CA ILE A 431 22.34 5.25 1.63
C ILE A 431 21.67 6.64 1.50
N ALA A 432 20.73 6.97 2.40
CA ALA A 432 20.13 8.29 2.40
C ALA A 432 21.16 9.40 2.62
N PHE A 433 22.10 9.23 3.55
CA PHE A 433 23.20 10.18 3.76
C PHE A 433 24.11 10.30 2.53
N LYS A 434 24.41 9.21 1.84
CA LYS A 434 25.21 9.20 0.61
C LYS A 434 24.58 10.03 -0.52
N TYR A 435 23.26 9.91 -0.73
CA TYR A 435 22.53 10.54 -1.84
C TYR A 435 21.82 11.84 -1.46
N ASP A 436 21.70 12.13 -0.17
CA ASP A 436 21.12 13.36 0.39
C ASP A 436 21.85 13.78 1.69
N PRO A 437 23.14 14.18 1.59
CA PRO A 437 23.95 14.50 2.78
C PRO A 437 23.43 15.72 3.56
N LEU A 438 22.60 16.56 2.95
CA LEU A 438 21.97 17.72 3.59
C LEU A 438 20.60 17.36 4.21
N GLY A 439 20.11 16.15 4.01
CA GLY A 439 18.84 15.69 4.55
C GLY A 439 17.62 16.43 3.98
N ILE A 440 17.67 16.85 2.73
CA ILE A 440 16.59 17.60 2.06
C ILE A 440 15.29 16.79 2.08
N TYR A 441 15.36 15.52 1.69
CA TYR A 441 14.20 14.63 1.70
C TYR A 441 13.75 14.19 3.09
N GLN A 442 14.62 14.31 4.12
CA GLN A 442 14.26 14.05 5.50
C GLN A 442 13.62 15.26 6.18
N ASN A 443 14.09 16.49 5.87
CA ASN A 443 13.75 17.69 6.61
C ASN A 443 12.73 18.58 5.86
N LEU A 444 12.88 18.74 4.54
CA LEU A 444 11.99 19.59 3.74
C LEU A 444 10.81 18.82 3.15
N GLN A 445 10.88 17.48 3.11
CA GLN A 445 9.73 16.59 2.82
C GLN A 445 9.37 15.79 4.06
N PRO A 446 8.81 16.40 5.13
CA PRO A 446 8.66 15.77 6.43
C PRO A 446 7.57 14.71 6.49
N GLY A 447 6.69 14.66 5.49
CA GLY A 447 5.54 13.76 5.44
C GLY A 447 5.91 12.31 5.15
N TYR A 448 4.95 11.42 5.45
CA TYR A 448 5.04 9.98 5.32
C TYR A 448 6.03 9.36 6.33
N PHE A 449 6.52 8.13 6.11
CA PHE A 449 7.37 7.39 7.06
C PHE A 449 8.84 7.72 6.84
N LYS A 450 9.47 8.35 7.85
CA LYS A 450 10.86 8.80 7.79
C LYS A 450 11.83 7.88 8.52
N LEU A 451 13.12 7.99 8.18
CA LEU A 451 14.19 7.19 8.78
C LEU A 451 14.36 7.41 10.28
N LYS A 452 13.91 8.58 10.79
CA LYS A 452 13.99 8.95 12.21
C LYS A 452 12.85 8.40 13.07
N GLY A 453 11.79 7.83 12.49
CA GLY A 453 10.67 7.25 13.24
C GLY A 453 9.29 7.57 12.68
N ALA A 454 8.27 7.33 13.49
CA ALA A 454 6.88 7.57 13.14
C ALA A 454 6.61 9.03 12.77
N PRO A 455 5.70 9.31 11.80
CA PRO A 455 5.29 10.66 11.43
C PRO A 455 4.72 11.50 12.59
N SER A 456 4.00 10.87 13.49
CA SER A 456 3.45 11.50 14.69
C SER A 456 3.89 10.72 15.93
N GLN A 457 4.23 11.44 17.00
CA GLN A 457 4.39 10.79 18.30
C GLN A 457 3.00 10.51 18.86
N GLY A 458 2.67 9.25 19.07
CA GLY A 458 1.38 8.86 19.62
C GLY A 458 1.15 9.45 21.00
N LYS A 459 -0.08 9.86 21.30
CA LYS A 459 -0.52 10.21 22.67
C LYS A 459 -0.66 8.95 23.56
N GLY A 460 -0.21 7.79 23.11
CA GLY A 460 -0.28 6.51 23.76
C GLY A 460 1.11 5.90 23.98
N LYS A 461 1.96 6.55 24.80
CA LYS A 461 3.02 5.88 25.54
C LYS A 461 2.69 6.05 27.01
N THR A 462 1.86 5.21 27.50
CA THR A 462 1.86 4.77 28.90
C THR A 462 1.99 3.27 28.90
#